data_bbcc8b32413e323c6c3593482972c219
#
_entry.id   bbcc8b32413e323c6c3593482972c219
#
_cell.length_a   1.000
_cell.length_b   1.000
_cell.length_c   1.000
_cell.angle_alpha   90.00
_cell.angle_beta   90.00
_cell.angle_gamma   90.00
#
_symmetry.space_group_name_H-M   'P 1'
#
loop_
_entity.id
_entity.type
_entity.pdbx_description
1 polymer ?
#
loop_
_entity_poly.entity_id
_entity_poly.type
_entity_poly.pdbx_seq_one_letter_code
_entity_poly.pdbx_strand_id
1 'polypeptide(L)'
;MKEINGGTQMRDVWTLPAIAPWEKSCGKHPTQKPLCVLSRIIQASTKPGAWILDPFTGSSTTGIAANLLGRRFLGIDQEEEFLEMSKARREELNSINRRREILEKLEKQAKLFQDSDIRVLCEPAAYYGPELPF
;
A
#
# COMPACT_ATOMS: atom_id res chain seq x y z
N MET A 1 -15.42 -6.26 -6.27
CA MET A 1 -14.85 -5.44 -7.35
C MET A 1 -15.72 -4.24 -7.71
N LYS A 2 -17.00 -4.41 -8.02
CA LYS A 2 -17.91 -3.28 -8.32
C LYS A 2 -18.05 -2.30 -7.14
N GLU A 3 -18.08 -2.79 -5.91
CA GLU A 3 -18.21 -1.96 -4.70
C GLU A 3 -17.01 -1.03 -4.49
N ILE A 4 -15.80 -1.53 -4.77
CA ILE A 4 -14.56 -0.74 -4.67
C ILE A 4 -14.52 0.38 -5.71
N ASN A 5 -15.22 0.20 -6.82
CA ASN A 5 -15.20 1.06 -8.00
C ASN A 5 -16.50 1.87 -8.18
N GLY A 6 -17.18 2.24 -7.08
CA GLY A 6 -18.39 3.07 -7.16
C GLY A 6 -19.54 2.44 -7.94
N GLY A 7 -19.62 1.12 -8.01
CA GLY A 7 -20.67 0.37 -8.73
C GLY A 7 -20.30 -0.03 -10.16
N THR A 8 -19.20 0.47 -10.72
CA THR A 8 -18.72 0.13 -12.07
C THR A 8 -17.66 -0.95 -12.04
N GLN A 9 -17.45 -1.65 -13.14
CA GLN A 9 -16.38 -2.63 -13.25
C GLN A 9 -15.04 -1.93 -13.45
N MET A 10 -14.00 -2.44 -12.78
CA MET A 10 -12.64 -1.93 -12.99
C MET A 10 -12.20 -2.17 -14.44
N ARG A 11 -11.51 -1.19 -14.99
CA ARG A 11 -10.92 -1.30 -16.34
C ARG A 11 -9.68 -2.20 -16.29
N ASP A 12 -9.33 -2.76 -17.41
CA ASP A 12 -8.11 -3.57 -17.62
C ASP A 12 -6.87 -2.72 -17.89
N VAL A 13 -7.05 -1.48 -18.32
CA VAL A 13 -5.97 -0.51 -18.52
C VAL A 13 -6.06 0.58 -17.46
N TRP A 14 -4.95 0.79 -16.72
CA TRP A 14 -4.83 1.80 -15.67
C TRP A 14 -3.76 2.83 -16.02
N THR A 15 -4.14 4.09 -16.06
CA THR A 15 -3.19 5.20 -16.14
C THR A 15 -2.74 5.56 -14.73
N LEU A 16 -1.47 5.35 -14.44
CA LEU A 16 -0.93 5.48 -13.09
C LEU A 16 0.25 6.47 -13.07
N PRO A 17 0.42 7.23 -11.98
CA PRO A 17 1.52 8.15 -11.84
C PRO A 17 2.85 7.42 -11.64
N ALA A 18 3.93 8.11 -11.93
CA ALA A 18 5.24 7.71 -11.46
C ALA A 18 5.31 7.75 -9.92
N ILE A 19 6.29 7.05 -9.34
CA ILE A 19 6.53 7.06 -7.90
C ILE A 19 6.75 8.49 -7.41
N ALA A 20 5.97 8.88 -6.41
CA ALA A 20 6.09 10.21 -5.83
C ALA A 20 7.33 10.32 -4.91
N PRO A 21 7.92 11.52 -4.77
CA PRO A 21 9.08 11.74 -3.90
C PRO A 21 8.87 11.28 -2.45
N TRP A 22 7.67 11.46 -1.91
CA TRP A 22 7.34 11.06 -0.54
C TRP A 22 7.31 9.54 -0.32
N GLU A 23 7.21 8.75 -1.38
CA GLU A 23 7.28 7.29 -1.33
C GLU A 23 8.73 6.77 -1.21
N LYS A 24 9.71 7.65 -1.31
CA LYS A 24 11.15 7.35 -1.28
C LYS A 24 11.83 7.87 -0.01
N SER A 25 11.08 8.13 1.06
CA SER A 25 11.59 8.70 2.32
C SER A 25 12.71 7.88 2.96
N CYS A 26 12.63 6.55 2.89
CA CYS A 26 13.62 5.64 3.49
C CYS A 26 14.67 5.12 2.50
N GLY A 27 14.80 5.74 1.32
CA GLY A 27 15.76 5.32 0.32
C GLY A 27 15.15 5.14 -1.07
N LYS A 28 16.00 4.77 -2.03
CA LYS A 28 15.61 4.55 -3.43
C LYS A 28 15.84 3.09 -3.80
N HIS A 29 14.80 2.42 -4.22
CA HIS A 29 14.90 1.12 -4.84
C HIS A 29 14.74 1.29 -6.36
N PRO A 30 15.62 0.71 -7.21
CA PRO A 30 15.62 0.94 -8.66
C PRO A 30 14.29 0.62 -9.35
N THR A 31 13.62 -0.42 -8.89
CA THR A 31 12.36 -0.93 -9.48
C THR A 31 11.16 -0.78 -8.55
N GLN A 32 11.19 0.16 -7.59
CA GLN A 32 10.05 0.42 -6.70
C GLN A 32 8.78 0.67 -7.51
N LYS A 33 7.66 0.13 -7.07
CA LYS A 33 6.35 0.36 -7.69
C LYS A 33 5.59 1.44 -6.94
N PRO A 34 4.72 2.23 -7.63
CA PRO A 34 3.86 3.20 -6.95
C PRO A 34 2.92 2.51 -5.95
N LEU A 35 2.73 3.13 -4.79
CA LEU A 35 1.88 2.60 -3.73
C LEU A 35 0.42 2.44 -4.17
N CYS A 36 -0.08 3.35 -5.00
CA CYS A 36 -1.44 3.29 -5.52
C CYS A 36 -1.72 2.02 -6.35
N VAL A 37 -0.73 1.52 -7.10
CA VAL A 37 -0.86 0.28 -7.88
C VAL A 37 -1.10 -0.91 -6.96
N LEU A 38 -0.23 -1.07 -5.95
CA LEU A 38 -0.29 -2.20 -5.02
C LEU A 38 -1.55 -2.12 -4.16
N SER A 39 -1.94 -0.92 -3.74
CA SER A 39 -3.18 -0.71 -3.00
C SER A 39 -4.40 -1.18 -3.80
N ARG A 40 -4.47 -0.84 -5.08
CA ARG A 40 -5.56 -1.25 -5.97
C ARG A 40 -5.60 -2.76 -6.19
N ILE A 41 -4.45 -3.37 -6.46
CA ILE A 41 -4.35 -4.83 -6.64
C ILE A 41 -4.82 -5.55 -5.38
N ILE A 42 -4.34 -5.13 -4.21
CA ILE A 42 -4.66 -5.76 -2.92
C ILE A 42 -6.15 -5.63 -2.61
N GLN A 43 -6.74 -4.45 -2.81
CA GLN A 43 -8.18 -4.25 -2.60
C GLN A 43 -9.03 -5.12 -3.53
N ALA A 44 -8.62 -5.27 -4.78
CA ALA A 44 -9.36 -6.02 -5.78
C ALA A 44 -9.28 -7.53 -5.58
N SER A 45 -8.18 -8.03 -5.02
CA SER A 45 -7.88 -9.47 -4.97
C SER A 45 -7.97 -10.09 -3.58
N THR A 46 -8.07 -9.29 -2.50
CA THR A 46 -8.03 -9.81 -1.13
C THR A 46 -9.07 -9.16 -0.23
N LYS A 47 -9.43 -9.86 0.86
CA LYS A 47 -10.27 -9.32 1.94
C LYS A 47 -9.40 -8.77 3.08
N PRO A 48 -9.90 -7.84 3.92
CA PRO A 48 -9.22 -7.47 5.17
C PRO A 48 -8.85 -8.70 5.99
N GLY A 49 -7.66 -8.68 6.62
CA GLY A 49 -7.12 -9.81 7.38
C GLY A 49 -6.46 -10.91 6.56
N ALA A 50 -6.56 -10.91 5.22
CA ALA A 50 -5.90 -11.90 4.38
C ALA A 50 -4.37 -11.82 4.47
N TRP A 51 -3.70 -12.96 4.26
CA TRP A 51 -2.25 -13.02 4.11
C TRP A 51 -1.84 -12.68 2.68
N ILE A 52 -0.80 -11.88 2.55
CA ILE A 52 -0.15 -11.52 1.30
C ILE A 52 1.31 -11.96 1.40
N LEU A 53 1.77 -12.71 0.42
CA LEU A 53 3.17 -13.11 0.26
C LEU A 53 3.77 -12.36 -0.92
N ASP A 54 4.93 -11.75 -0.71
CA ASP A 54 5.76 -11.16 -1.76
C ASP A 54 7.18 -11.73 -1.64
N PRO A 55 7.53 -12.72 -2.48
CA PRO A 55 8.83 -13.38 -2.41
C PRO A 55 9.99 -12.56 -3.01
N PHE A 56 9.71 -11.36 -3.53
CA PHE A 56 10.68 -10.42 -4.09
C PHE A 56 10.35 -8.99 -3.64
N THR A 57 10.31 -8.81 -2.31
CA THR A 57 9.65 -7.65 -1.71
C THR A 57 10.36 -6.31 -1.98
N GLY A 58 11.67 -6.32 -2.25
CA GLY A 58 12.45 -5.12 -2.50
C GLY A 58 12.25 -4.07 -1.39
N SER A 59 11.80 -2.88 -1.77
CA SER A 59 11.46 -1.81 -0.84
C SER A 59 10.13 -2.00 -0.09
N SER A 60 9.51 -3.17 -0.19
CA SER A 60 8.26 -3.57 0.49
C SER A 60 7.05 -2.67 0.22
N THR A 61 6.89 -2.15 -0.99
CA THR A 61 5.69 -1.37 -1.33
C THR A 61 4.42 -2.20 -1.17
N THR A 62 4.46 -3.49 -1.51
CA THR A 62 3.38 -4.46 -1.25
C THR A 62 3.05 -4.54 0.23
N GLY A 63 4.08 -4.62 1.10
CA GLY A 63 3.91 -4.68 2.55
C GLY A 63 3.31 -3.40 3.14
N ILE A 64 3.73 -2.23 2.64
CA ILE A 64 3.15 -0.95 3.04
C ILE A 64 1.67 -0.88 2.65
N ALA A 65 1.33 -1.22 1.41
CA ALA A 65 -0.05 -1.26 0.94
C ALA A 65 -0.90 -2.26 1.75
N ALA A 66 -0.38 -3.46 2.00
CA ALA A 66 -1.04 -4.48 2.80
C ALA A 66 -1.36 -3.97 4.21
N ASN A 67 -0.38 -3.34 4.88
CA ASN A 67 -0.55 -2.78 6.21
C ASN A 67 -1.59 -1.65 6.24
N LEU A 68 -1.53 -0.71 5.30
CA LEU A 68 -2.50 0.38 5.19
C LEU A 68 -3.94 -0.12 5.01
N LEU A 69 -4.10 -1.24 4.34
CA LEU A 69 -5.37 -1.86 3.99
C LEU A 69 -5.81 -2.98 4.96
N GLY A 70 -5.11 -3.18 6.07
CA GLY A 70 -5.48 -4.18 7.08
C GLY A 70 -5.26 -5.63 6.63
N ARG A 71 -4.27 -5.88 5.80
CA ARG A 71 -3.84 -7.23 5.41
C ARG A 71 -2.58 -7.62 6.18
N ARG A 72 -2.39 -8.92 6.37
CA ARG A 72 -1.15 -9.48 6.90
C ARG A 72 -0.14 -9.62 5.77
N PHE A 73 1.14 -9.45 6.07
CA PHE A 73 2.17 -9.45 5.04
C PHE A 73 3.38 -10.29 5.44
N LEU A 74 3.89 -11.05 4.48
CA LEU A 74 5.19 -11.71 4.55
C LEU A 74 5.97 -11.35 3.30
N GLY A 75 7.08 -10.64 3.47
CA GLY A 75 8.02 -10.30 2.40
C GLY A 75 9.31 -11.08 2.53
N ILE A 76 9.88 -11.49 1.41
CA ILE A 76 11.18 -12.16 1.32
C ILE A 76 12.04 -11.36 0.34
N ASP A 77 13.30 -11.18 0.67
CA ASP A 77 14.31 -10.61 -0.22
C ASP A 77 15.67 -11.24 0.07
N GLN A 78 16.55 -11.28 -0.92
CA GLN A 78 17.91 -11.80 -0.78
C GLN A 78 18.89 -10.72 -0.30
N GLU A 79 18.57 -9.44 -0.57
CA GLU A 79 19.43 -8.31 -0.26
C GLU A 79 19.09 -7.73 1.11
N GLU A 80 20.04 -7.79 2.03
CA GLU A 80 19.87 -7.28 3.40
C GLU A 80 19.54 -5.77 3.41
N GLU A 81 20.15 -4.98 2.52
CA GLU A 81 19.87 -3.55 2.37
C GLU A 81 18.38 -3.28 2.10
N PHE A 82 17.74 -4.09 1.26
CA PHE A 82 16.32 -3.94 0.98
C PHE A 82 15.43 -4.38 2.14
N LEU A 83 15.86 -5.38 2.91
CA LEU A 83 15.16 -5.78 4.12
C LEU A 83 15.21 -4.68 5.19
N GLU A 84 16.36 -4.02 5.38
CA GLU A 84 16.48 -2.88 6.29
C GLU A 84 15.62 -1.69 5.84
N MET A 85 15.62 -1.38 4.54
CA MET A 85 14.73 -0.37 3.96
C MET A 85 13.27 -0.72 4.20
N SER A 86 12.88 -1.97 4.03
CA SER A 86 11.53 -2.48 4.27
C SER A 86 11.11 -2.30 5.73
N LYS A 87 11.99 -2.61 6.67
CA LYS A 87 11.75 -2.42 8.11
C LYS A 87 11.56 -0.95 8.43
N ALA A 88 12.46 -0.07 7.97
CA ALA A 88 12.37 1.37 8.19
C ALA A 88 11.05 1.96 7.66
N ARG A 89 10.64 1.60 6.45
CA ARG A 89 9.36 2.02 5.87
C ARG A 89 8.17 1.50 6.69
N ARG A 90 8.25 0.28 7.21
CA ARG A 90 7.22 -0.30 8.06
C ARG A 90 7.12 0.46 9.39
N GLU A 91 8.23 0.84 9.99
CA GLU A 91 8.29 1.59 11.25
C GLU A 91 7.64 2.98 11.12
N GLU A 92 7.78 3.65 9.96
CA GLU A 92 7.07 4.91 9.73
C GLU A 92 5.55 4.78 9.91
N LEU A 93 4.96 3.62 9.62
CA LEU A 93 3.53 3.38 9.77
C LEU A 93 3.06 3.20 11.21
N ASN A 94 3.97 3.04 12.17
CA ASN A 94 3.63 2.97 13.59
C ASN A 94 3.19 4.35 14.12
N SER A 95 3.60 5.44 13.46
CA SER A 95 3.10 6.78 13.74
C SER A 95 1.72 7.01 13.12
N ILE A 96 0.72 7.28 13.94
CA ILE A 96 -0.65 7.58 13.49
C ILE A 96 -0.67 8.78 12.52
N ASN A 97 0.12 9.81 12.82
CA ASN A 97 0.20 11.01 11.99
C ASN A 97 0.80 10.69 10.62
N ARG A 98 1.90 9.92 10.59
CA ARG A 98 2.55 9.52 9.34
C ARG A 98 1.64 8.62 8.49
N ARG A 99 0.96 7.67 9.13
CA ARG A 99 -0.01 6.81 8.48
C ARG A 99 -1.14 7.62 7.82
N ARG A 100 -1.70 8.60 8.54
CA ARG A 100 -2.74 9.50 8.02
C ARG A 100 -2.25 10.31 6.83
N GLU A 101 -1.06 10.90 6.95
CA GLU A 101 -0.43 11.67 5.88
C GLU A 101 -0.28 10.85 4.58
N ILE A 102 0.18 9.59 4.70
CA ILE A 102 0.35 8.69 3.55
C ILE A 102 -1.00 8.38 2.91
N LEU A 103 -2.04 8.11 3.70
CA LEU A 103 -3.39 7.85 3.20
C LEU A 103 -3.96 9.05 2.47
N GLU A 104 -3.84 10.27 3.02
CA GLU A 104 -4.30 11.50 2.37
C GLU A 104 -3.58 11.76 1.04
N LYS A 105 -2.27 11.51 0.99
CA LYS A 105 -1.49 11.64 -0.25
C LYS A 105 -1.91 10.62 -1.29
N LEU A 106 -2.18 9.39 -0.87
CA LEU A 106 -2.67 8.32 -1.75
C LEU A 106 -4.04 8.66 -2.34
N GLU A 107 -4.96 9.20 -1.53
CA GLU A 107 -6.27 9.67 -2.00
C GLU A 107 -6.17 10.84 -2.99
N LYS A 108 -5.28 11.81 -2.70
CA LYS A 108 -5.02 12.92 -3.62
C LYS A 108 -4.47 12.44 -4.96
N GLN A 109 -3.54 11.49 -4.93
CA GLN A 109 -3.02 10.86 -6.14
C GLN A 109 -4.14 10.20 -6.96
N ALA A 110 -5.00 9.43 -6.30
CA ALA A 110 -6.13 8.77 -6.95
C ALA A 110 -7.06 9.76 -7.67
N LYS A 111 -7.36 10.90 -7.04
CA LYS A 111 -8.22 11.95 -7.60
C LYS A 111 -7.59 12.67 -8.80
N LEU A 112 -6.27 12.96 -8.75
CA LEU A 112 -5.56 13.67 -9.82
C LEU A 112 -5.53 12.90 -11.15
N PHE A 113 -5.52 11.57 -11.08
CA PHE A 113 -5.47 10.72 -12.26
C PHE A 113 -6.85 10.25 -12.74
N GLN A 114 -7.93 10.92 -12.30
CA GLN A 114 -9.32 10.59 -12.62
C GLN A 114 -9.65 9.11 -12.37
N ASP A 115 -8.87 8.49 -11.52
CA ASP A 115 -9.13 7.14 -11.08
C ASP A 115 -10.17 7.21 -9.96
N SER A 116 -11.44 7.46 -10.36
CA SER A 116 -12.60 7.36 -9.47
C SER A 116 -12.69 6.00 -8.77
N ASP A 117 -11.80 5.11 -9.15
CA ASP A 117 -11.77 3.72 -8.78
C ASP A 117 -10.90 3.43 -7.54
N ILE A 118 -10.10 4.39 -7.06
CA ILE A 118 -9.40 4.23 -5.79
C ILE A 118 -10.19 4.96 -4.69
N ARG A 119 -11.25 4.36 -4.23
CA ARG A 119 -11.72 4.63 -2.87
C ARG A 119 -10.78 3.88 -1.93
N VAL A 120 -9.83 4.60 -1.35
CA VAL A 120 -9.17 4.13 -0.14
C VAL A 120 -10.26 4.10 0.92
N LEU A 121 -10.83 2.94 1.15
CA LEU A 121 -11.66 2.70 2.31
C LEU A 121 -10.72 2.79 3.51
N CYS A 122 -10.58 4.00 4.06
CA CYS A 122 -10.08 4.19 5.40
C CYS A 122 -11.13 3.57 6.34
N GLU A 123 -11.04 2.29 6.59
CA GLU A 123 -11.73 1.73 7.73
C GLU A 123 -11.17 2.44 8.97
N PRO A 124 -12.03 2.91 9.88
CA PRO A 124 -11.58 3.66 11.05
C PRO A 124 -10.59 2.80 11.85
N ALA A 125 -9.61 3.47 12.45
CA ALA A 125 -8.50 2.88 13.21
C ALA A 125 -8.91 1.89 14.33
N ALA A 126 -10.20 1.77 14.63
CA ALA A 126 -10.77 0.83 15.58
C ALA A 126 -10.58 -0.66 15.22
N TYR A 127 -10.24 -0.96 13.95
CA TYR A 127 -10.01 -2.35 13.52
C TYR A 127 -8.58 -2.85 13.72
N TYR A 128 -7.69 -1.97 14.10
CA TYR A 128 -6.29 -2.31 14.35
C TYR A 128 -6.03 -2.31 15.85
N GLY A 129 -6.38 -3.39 16.51
CA GLY A 129 -5.93 -3.65 17.88
C GLY A 129 -4.39 -3.65 17.93
N PRO A 130 -3.78 -3.38 19.09
CA PRO A 130 -2.31 -3.26 19.25
C PRO A 130 -1.56 -4.57 19.01
N GLU A 131 -2.23 -5.66 18.71
CA GLU A 131 -1.65 -6.98 18.52
C GLU A 131 -1.88 -7.50 17.09
N LEU A 132 -1.12 -6.96 16.13
CA LEU A 132 -0.81 -7.72 14.94
C LEU A 132 0.59 -8.31 15.14
N PRO A 133 0.71 -9.62 15.43
CA PRO A 133 2.00 -10.28 15.30
C PRO A 133 2.36 -10.25 13.81
N PHE A 134 3.43 -9.50 13.50
CA PHE A 134 4.18 -9.48 12.22
C PHE A 134 3.41 -9.69 10.94
#